data_b3613b0cb564f56108523834aca902b1
#
_entry.id   b3613b0cb564f56108523834aca902b1
#
_cell.length_a   1.000
_cell.length_b   1.000
_cell.length_c   1.000
_cell.angle_alpha   90.00
_cell.angle_beta   90.00
_cell.angle_gamma   90.00
#
_symmetry.space_group_name_H-M   'P 1'
#
loop_
_entity.id
_entity.type
_entity.pdbx_description
1 polymer ?
#
loop_
_entity_poly.entity_id
_entity_poly.type
_entity_poly.pdbx_seq_one_letter_code
_entity_poly.pdbx_strand_id
1 'polypeptide(L)'
;EPQAAANAMIAGNQDIDAAMTYEPYLGAVRAKPEAGKIIATTLDYPMVMDTFGCTPKFLKENPKAAKALADGYFAALDMIKADPKKSFEIMGADVKQSGEAFEKSQAYLRWQDRSANQKFFAGEHAQFSKEAADLLLEIGIIKQIPDLKALADTSFIQ
;
A
#
# COMPACT_ATOMS: atom_id res chain seq x y z
N GLU A 1 7.79 -9.07 -11.47
CA GLU A 1 7.52 -9.33 -10.05
C GLU A 1 8.50 -8.52 -9.18
N PRO A 2 8.03 -7.76 -8.18
CA PRO A 2 8.86 -6.86 -7.36
C PRO A 2 10.01 -7.56 -6.62
N GLN A 3 9.76 -8.75 -6.11
CA GLN A 3 10.78 -9.57 -5.47
C GLN A 3 11.88 -9.98 -6.44
N ALA A 4 11.51 -10.40 -7.64
CA ALA A 4 12.46 -10.79 -8.68
C ALA A 4 13.32 -9.59 -9.11
N ALA A 5 12.73 -8.40 -9.25
CA ALA A 5 13.45 -7.17 -9.58
C ALA A 5 14.47 -6.80 -8.49
N ALA A 6 14.08 -6.85 -7.21
CA ALA A 6 14.99 -6.62 -6.09
C ALA A 6 16.15 -7.65 -6.07
N ASN A 7 15.83 -8.93 -6.23
CA ASN A 7 16.83 -10.01 -6.24
C ASN A 7 17.84 -9.86 -7.39
N ALA A 8 17.37 -9.47 -8.58
CA ALA A 8 18.25 -9.26 -9.74
C ALA A 8 19.22 -8.08 -9.50
N MET A 9 18.76 -6.98 -8.90
CA MET A 9 19.64 -5.87 -8.50
C MET A 9 20.66 -6.31 -7.45
N ILE A 10 20.21 -7.03 -6.43
CA ILE A 10 21.09 -7.54 -5.35
C ILE A 10 22.14 -8.51 -5.88
N ALA A 11 21.79 -9.32 -6.89
CA ALA A 11 22.70 -10.27 -7.52
C ALA A 11 23.72 -9.59 -8.48
N GLY A 12 23.58 -8.30 -8.77
CA GLY A 12 24.44 -7.57 -9.69
C GLY A 12 24.29 -8.03 -11.15
N ASN A 13 23.07 -8.38 -11.54
CA ASN A 13 22.80 -8.78 -12.93
C ASN A 13 23.10 -7.63 -13.87
N GLN A 14 24.10 -7.81 -14.75
CA GLN A 14 24.58 -6.77 -15.67
C GLN A 14 23.59 -6.42 -16.79
N ASP A 15 22.55 -7.22 -16.99
CA ASP A 15 21.49 -6.95 -17.97
C ASP A 15 20.38 -6.03 -17.40
N ILE A 16 20.53 -5.57 -16.14
CA ILE A 16 19.53 -4.74 -15.46
C ILE A 16 20.18 -3.45 -14.99
N ASP A 17 19.86 -2.35 -15.65
CA ASP A 17 20.33 -1.00 -15.28
C ASP A 17 19.46 -0.34 -14.19
N ALA A 18 18.17 -0.68 -14.14
CA ALA A 18 17.22 -0.14 -13.16
C ALA A 18 16.13 -1.16 -12.81
N ALA A 19 15.61 -1.09 -11.60
CA ALA A 19 14.51 -1.92 -11.15
C ALA A 19 13.48 -1.10 -10.35
N MET A 20 12.20 -1.45 -10.51
CA MET A 20 11.12 -0.95 -9.66
C MET A 20 10.72 -2.05 -8.69
N THR A 21 10.69 -1.73 -7.41
CA THR A 21 10.28 -2.64 -6.35
C THR A 21 9.67 -1.85 -5.18
N TYR A 22 9.17 -2.53 -4.17
CA TYR A 22 8.58 -1.91 -2.98
C TYR A 22 8.93 -2.68 -1.71
N GLU A 23 8.53 -2.16 -0.55
CA GLU A 23 8.74 -2.87 0.71
C GLU A 23 7.92 -4.18 0.76
N PRO A 24 8.45 -5.25 1.35
CA PRO A 24 9.71 -5.31 2.10
C PRO A 24 10.97 -5.55 1.25
N TYR A 25 10.82 -5.79 -0.05
CA TYR A 25 11.94 -6.15 -0.94
C TYR A 25 12.92 -5.00 -1.15
N LEU A 26 12.43 -3.76 -1.19
CA LEU A 26 13.26 -2.56 -1.29
C LEU A 26 14.19 -2.41 -0.07
N GLY A 27 13.74 -2.84 1.11
CA GLY A 27 14.56 -2.90 2.33
C GLY A 27 15.81 -3.77 2.16
N ALA A 28 15.69 -4.91 1.45
CA ALA A 28 16.81 -5.78 1.17
C ALA A 28 17.84 -5.11 0.22
N VAL A 29 17.38 -4.31 -0.75
CA VAL A 29 18.26 -3.51 -1.63
C VAL A 29 18.96 -2.42 -0.82
N ARG A 30 18.25 -1.72 0.07
CA ARG A 30 18.85 -0.71 0.97
C ARG A 30 19.95 -1.28 1.86
N ALA A 31 19.84 -2.53 2.26
CA ALA A 31 20.86 -3.19 3.06
C ALA A 31 22.15 -3.50 2.30
N LYS A 32 22.14 -3.32 0.96
CA LYS A 32 23.28 -3.53 0.06
C LYS A 32 23.53 -2.29 -0.81
N PRO A 33 24.16 -1.24 -0.26
CA PRO A 33 24.39 0.01 -1.00
C PRO A 33 25.18 -0.15 -2.31
N GLU A 34 25.99 -1.20 -2.41
CA GLU A 34 26.75 -1.56 -3.61
C GLU A 34 25.86 -2.09 -4.75
N ALA A 35 24.64 -2.56 -4.44
CA ALA A 35 23.73 -3.09 -5.46
C ALA A 35 23.06 -2.00 -6.30
N GLY A 36 22.98 -0.76 -5.77
CA GLY A 36 22.39 0.34 -6.51
C GLY A 36 21.99 1.52 -5.63
N LYS A 37 21.47 2.56 -6.25
CA LYS A 37 20.98 3.78 -5.60
C LYS A 37 19.50 3.96 -5.84
N ILE A 38 18.75 4.24 -4.78
CA ILE A 38 17.34 4.65 -4.90
C ILE A 38 17.31 6.06 -5.47
N ILE A 39 16.64 6.24 -6.60
CA ILE A 39 16.57 7.52 -7.32
C ILE A 39 15.27 8.27 -7.07
N ALA A 40 14.17 7.56 -6.80
CA ALA A 40 12.86 8.13 -6.47
C ALA A 40 12.02 7.13 -5.68
N THR A 41 11.10 7.63 -4.89
CA THR A 41 10.12 6.82 -4.16
C THR A 41 8.72 7.43 -4.26
N THR A 42 7.70 6.64 -3.97
CA THR A 42 6.31 7.12 -3.87
C THR A 42 6.05 7.95 -2.60
N LEU A 43 7.03 8.10 -1.71
CA LEU A 43 6.98 9.10 -0.63
C LEU A 43 7.19 10.51 -1.17
N ASP A 44 8.00 10.65 -2.23
CA ASP A 44 8.21 11.92 -2.94
C ASP A 44 7.03 12.24 -3.86
N TYR A 45 6.39 11.20 -4.38
CA TYR A 45 5.25 11.27 -5.32
C TYR A 45 4.14 10.33 -4.84
N PRO A 46 3.29 10.74 -3.89
CA PRO A 46 2.32 9.85 -3.21
C PRO A 46 1.12 9.51 -4.11
N MET A 47 1.38 8.68 -5.13
CA MET A 47 0.40 8.21 -6.11
C MET A 47 -0.04 6.76 -5.88
N VAL A 48 0.59 6.04 -4.95
CA VAL A 48 0.27 4.64 -4.66
C VAL A 48 -0.46 4.54 -3.33
N MET A 49 -1.66 3.96 -3.37
CA MET A 49 -2.49 3.69 -2.21
C MET A 49 -2.95 2.24 -2.21
N ASP A 50 -2.73 1.56 -1.10
CA ASP A 50 -3.32 0.26 -0.87
C ASP A 50 -4.74 0.42 -0.33
N THR A 51 -5.67 -0.37 -0.86
CA THR A 51 -7.09 -0.27 -0.54
C THR A 51 -7.69 -1.64 -0.24
N PHE A 52 -8.72 -1.69 0.57
CA PHE A 52 -9.61 -2.84 0.64
C PHE A 52 -10.64 -2.76 -0.48
N GLY A 53 -10.58 -3.71 -1.41
CA GLY A 53 -11.53 -3.82 -2.50
C GLY A 53 -12.49 -4.99 -2.27
N CYS A 54 -13.78 -4.71 -2.39
CA CYS A 54 -14.83 -5.74 -2.37
C CYS A 54 -15.75 -5.58 -3.58
N THR A 55 -16.28 -6.69 -4.11
CA THR A 55 -17.27 -6.59 -5.17
C THR A 55 -18.59 -6.03 -4.63
N PRO A 56 -19.38 -5.27 -5.43
CA PRO A 56 -20.70 -4.80 -5.01
C PRO A 56 -21.62 -5.92 -4.53
N LYS A 57 -21.54 -7.09 -5.14
CA LYS A 57 -22.29 -8.27 -4.71
C LYS A 57 -21.90 -8.69 -3.29
N PHE A 58 -20.58 -8.78 -3.00
CA PHE A 58 -20.11 -9.14 -1.65
C PHE A 58 -20.60 -8.15 -0.61
N LEU A 59 -20.48 -6.86 -0.87
CA LEU A 59 -20.92 -5.79 0.05
C LEU A 59 -22.42 -5.91 0.35
N LYS A 60 -23.24 -6.18 -0.67
CA LYS A 60 -24.69 -6.34 -0.51
C LYS A 60 -25.07 -7.60 0.27
N GLU A 61 -24.41 -8.71 0.00
CA GLU A 61 -24.72 -10.01 0.61
C GLU A 61 -24.08 -10.17 2.00
N ASN A 62 -22.95 -9.50 2.26
CA ASN A 62 -22.13 -9.67 3.46
C ASN A 62 -21.73 -8.34 4.13
N PRO A 63 -22.66 -7.41 4.40
CA PRO A 63 -22.29 -6.09 4.93
C PRO A 63 -21.59 -6.16 6.30
N LYS A 64 -21.92 -7.14 7.13
CA LYS A 64 -21.27 -7.37 8.43
C LYS A 64 -19.82 -7.82 8.26
N ALA A 65 -19.53 -8.65 7.27
CA ALA A 65 -18.16 -9.09 7.00
C ALA A 65 -17.32 -7.93 6.44
N ALA A 66 -17.86 -7.11 5.55
CA ALA A 66 -17.20 -5.90 5.05
C ALA A 66 -16.85 -4.92 6.19
N LYS A 67 -17.82 -4.70 7.11
CA LYS A 67 -17.56 -3.89 8.30
C LYS A 67 -16.48 -4.50 9.20
N ALA A 68 -16.50 -5.81 9.41
CA ALA A 68 -15.50 -6.50 10.22
C ALA A 68 -14.08 -6.38 9.63
N LEU A 69 -13.94 -6.36 8.29
CA LEU A 69 -12.65 -6.11 7.65
C LEU A 69 -12.12 -4.70 7.95
N ALA A 70 -12.97 -3.69 7.83
CA ALA A 70 -12.58 -2.31 8.15
C ALA A 70 -12.25 -2.14 9.64
N ASP A 71 -13.09 -2.66 10.52
CA ASP A 71 -12.87 -2.61 11.97
C ASP A 71 -11.61 -3.37 12.38
N GLY A 72 -11.33 -4.52 11.75
CA GLY A 72 -10.12 -5.30 11.97
C GLY A 72 -8.85 -4.55 11.59
N TYR A 73 -8.86 -3.82 10.49
CA TYR A 73 -7.75 -2.95 10.10
C TYR A 73 -7.47 -1.87 11.17
N PHE A 74 -8.50 -1.15 11.62
CA PHE A 74 -8.31 -0.12 12.63
C PHE A 74 -7.89 -0.71 14.00
N ALA A 75 -8.44 -1.87 14.37
CA ALA A 75 -8.00 -2.58 15.57
C ALA A 75 -6.53 -3.00 15.49
N ALA A 76 -6.05 -3.42 14.31
CA ALA A 76 -4.63 -3.71 14.09
C ALA A 76 -3.74 -2.48 14.25
N LEU A 77 -4.18 -1.30 13.78
CA LEU A 77 -3.44 -0.05 14.01
C LEU A 77 -3.39 0.32 15.50
N ASP A 78 -4.46 0.08 16.24
CA ASP A 78 -4.48 0.30 17.69
C ASP A 78 -3.55 -0.69 18.42
N MET A 79 -3.46 -1.94 17.96
CA MET A 79 -2.48 -2.91 18.47
C MET A 79 -1.04 -2.47 18.20
N ILE A 80 -0.73 -1.93 17.02
CA ILE A 80 0.60 -1.41 16.70
C ILE A 80 0.96 -0.27 17.64
N LYS A 81 0.01 0.61 17.98
CA LYS A 81 0.24 1.70 18.93
C LYS A 81 0.45 1.19 20.38
N ALA A 82 -0.30 0.17 20.78
CA ALA A 82 -0.28 -0.37 22.14
C ALA A 82 0.95 -1.25 22.40
N ASP A 83 1.33 -2.11 21.46
CA ASP A 83 2.47 -3.03 21.55
C ASP A 83 3.15 -3.17 20.18
N PRO A 84 3.97 -2.18 19.78
CA PRO A 84 4.61 -2.19 18.48
C PRO A 84 5.52 -3.38 18.28
N LYS A 85 6.28 -3.81 19.32
CA LYS A 85 7.20 -4.92 19.23
C LYS A 85 6.49 -6.21 18.83
N LYS A 86 5.47 -6.59 19.59
CA LYS A 86 4.67 -7.79 19.32
C LYS A 86 3.96 -7.72 17.97
N SER A 87 3.44 -6.55 17.61
CA SER A 87 2.78 -6.34 16.33
C SER A 87 3.74 -6.54 15.17
N PHE A 88 4.94 -5.98 15.23
CA PHE A 88 5.95 -6.15 14.18
C PHE A 88 6.52 -7.57 14.13
N GLU A 89 6.60 -8.29 15.26
CA GLU A 89 6.95 -9.72 15.27
C GLU A 89 5.92 -10.55 14.49
N ILE A 90 4.61 -10.29 14.70
CA ILE A 90 3.52 -10.98 13.99
C ILE A 90 3.56 -10.63 12.49
N MET A 91 3.64 -9.35 12.14
CA MET A 91 3.63 -8.89 10.75
C MET A 91 4.91 -9.31 10.01
N GLY A 92 6.05 -9.27 10.67
CA GLY A 92 7.31 -9.75 10.13
C GLY A 92 7.27 -11.24 9.81
N ALA A 93 6.74 -12.05 10.72
CA ALA A 93 6.59 -13.49 10.50
C ALA A 93 5.74 -13.82 9.25
N ASP A 94 4.67 -13.07 8.99
CA ASP A 94 3.82 -13.24 7.82
C ASP A 94 4.60 -13.04 6.49
N VAL A 95 5.49 -12.05 6.45
CA VAL A 95 6.34 -11.76 5.28
C VAL A 95 7.73 -12.41 5.37
N LYS A 96 7.93 -13.37 6.26
CA LYS A 96 9.19 -14.14 6.45
C LYS A 96 10.39 -13.27 6.82
N GLN A 97 10.14 -12.24 7.63
CA GLN A 97 11.16 -11.34 8.18
C GLN A 97 11.16 -11.39 9.72
N SER A 98 12.22 -10.89 10.34
CA SER A 98 12.20 -10.59 11.77
C SER A 98 11.32 -9.37 12.06
N GLY A 99 10.79 -9.26 13.29
CA GLY A 99 10.03 -8.09 13.71
C GLY A 99 10.85 -6.80 13.59
N GLU A 100 12.15 -6.83 13.90
CA GLU A 100 13.05 -5.68 13.73
C GLU A 100 13.21 -5.26 12.25
N ALA A 101 13.33 -6.24 11.34
CA ALA A 101 13.41 -5.93 9.91
C ALA A 101 12.11 -5.32 9.40
N PHE A 102 10.97 -5.85 9.85
CA PHE A 102 9.65 -5.28 9.51
C PHE A 102 9.47 -3.87 10.08
N GLU A 103 9.88 -3.61 11.32
CA GLU A 103 9.85 -2.27 11.93
C GLU A 103 10.63 -1.25 11.10
N LYS A 104 11.80 -1.62 10.59
CA LYS A 104 12.58 -0.75 9.68
C LYS A 104 11.84 -0.49 8.36
N SER A 105 11.20 -1.50 7.79
CA SER A 105 10.43 -1.38 6.54
C SER A 105 9.18 -0.52 6.71
N GLN A 106 8.45 -0.70 7.82
CA GLN A 106 7.22 0.05 8.06
C GLN A 106 7.43 1.58 8.24
N ALA A 107 8.65 2.01 8.54
CA ALA A 107 8.99 3.45 8.61
C ALA A 107 8.76 4.17 7.25
N TYR A 108 8.73 3.43 6.15
CA TYR A 108 8.44 3.94 4.81
C TYR A 108 6.97 3.82 4.42
N LEU A 109 6.11 3.29 5.28
CA LEU A 109 4.66 3.20 5.11
C LEU A 109 3.96 4.37 5.82
N ARG A 110 2.82 4.75 5.30
CA ARG A 110 1.94 5.75 5.91
C ARG A 110 0.63 5.08 6.28
N TRP A 111 0.58 4.54 7.48
CA TRP A 111 -0.64 3.95 8.01
C TRP A 111 -1.74 5.00 8.13
N GLN A 112 -2.89 4.71 7.55
CA GLN A 112 -4.05 5.62 7.57
C GLN A 112 -5.04 5.16 8.62
N ASP A 113 -5.12 5.87 9.73
CA ASP A 113 -6.12 5.60 10.77
C ASP A 113 -7.54 6.03 10.34
N ARG A 114 -8.53 5.78 11.17
CA ARG A 114 -9.94 6.10 10.86
C ARG A 114 -10.13 7.58 10.54
N SER A 115 -9.54 8.47 11.31
CA SER A 115 -9.63 9.92 11.10
C SER A 115 -9.00 10.35 9.76
N ALA A 116 -7.83 9.81 9.44
CA ALA A 116 -7.15 10.08 8.17
C ALA A 116 -7.97 9.55 6.98
N ASN A 117 -8.54 8.35 7.09
CA ASN A 117 -9.46 7.82 6.08
C ASN A 117 -10.68 8.72 5.89
N GLN A 118 -11.36 9.10 6.98
CA GLN A 118 -12.53 9.99 6.91
C GLN A 118 -12.20 11.31 6.23
N LYS A 119 -11.08 11.94 6.59
CA LYS A 119 -10.61 13.18 5.98
C LYS A 119 -10.33 13.02 4.48
N PHE A 120 -9.60 11.98 4.10
CA PHE A 120 -9.26 11.69 2.71
C PHE A 120 -10.51 11.51 1.85
N PHE A 121 -11.45 10.66 2.27
CA PHE A 121 -12.67 10.39 1.54
C PHE A 121 -13.66 11.57 1.54
N ALA A 122 -13.58 12.50 2.51
CA ALA A 122 -14.41 13.69 2.53
C ALA A 122 -14.00 14.75 1.50
N GLY A 123 -12.76 14.72 0.99
CA GLY A 123 -12.30 15.76 0.07
C GLY A 123 -11.25 15.30 -0.95
N GLU A 124 -10.12 14.83 -0.50
CA GLU A 124 -8.95 14.56 -1.34
C GLU A 124 -9.17 13.40 -2.34
N HIS A 125 -9.97 12.39 -1.97
CA HIS A 125 -10.24 11.21 -2.79
C HIS A 125 -10.82 11.56 -4.18
N ALA A 126 -11.73 12.52 -4.25
CA ALA A 126 -12.38 12.88 -5.52
C ALA A 126 -11.38 13.44 -6.54
N GLN A 127 -10.49 14.33 -6.08
CA GLN A 127 -9.45 14.90 -6.93
C GLN A 127 -8.39 13.84 -7.29
N PHE A 128 -7.92 13.09 -6.31
CA PHE A 128 -6.96 12.00 -6.54
C PHE A 128 -7.47 11.00 -7.57
N SER A 129 -8.73 10.54 -7.44
CA SER A 129 -9.33 9.59 -8.37
C SER A 129 -9.49 10.17 -9.77
N LYS A 130 -9.81 11.47 -9.87
CA LYS A 130 -9.91 12.15 -11.16
C LYS A 130 -8.55 12.23 -11.85
N GLU A 131 -7.53 12.71 -11.16
CA GLU A 131 -6.18 12.84 -11.71
C GLU A 131 -5.60 11.48 -12.14
N ALA A 132 -5.81 10.45 -11.31
CA ALA A 132 -5.39 9.08 -11.65
C ALA A 132 -6.14 8.54 -12.87
N ALA A 133 -7.45 8.75 -12.97
CA ALA A 133 -8.25 8.30 -14.10
C ALA A 133 -7.86 9.03 -15.41
N ASP A 134 -7.63 10.34 -15.35
CA ASP A 134 -7.18 11.14 -16.50
C ASP A 134 -5.82 10.62 -17.00
N LEU A 135 -4.86 10.42 -16.10
CA LEU A 135 -3.55 9.87 -16.46
C LEU A 135 -3.65 8.46 -17.06
N LEU A 136 -4.43 7.56 -16.45
CA LEU A 136 -4.61 6.20 -16.95
C LEU A 136 -5.29 6.18 -18.33
N LEU A 137 -6.20 7.11 -18.59
CA LEU A 137 -6.82 7.28 -19.91
C LEU A 137 -5.81 7.81 -20.93
N GLU A 138 -5.03 8.83 -20.56
CA GLU A 138 -3.99 9.43 -21.44
C GLU A 138 -2.96 8.41 -21.90
N ILE A 139 -2.47 7.58 -20.96
CA ILE A 139 -1.47 6.54 -21.29
C ILE A 139 -2.09 5.23 -21.85
N GLY A 140 -3.42 5.20 -22.06
CA GLY A 140 -4.12 4.09 -22.71
C GLY A 140 -4.33 2.85 -21.84
N ILE A 141 -4.14 2.92 -20.53
CA ILE A 141 -4.39 1.80 -19.60
C ILE A 141 -5.90 1.54 -19.45
N ILE A 142 -6.70 2.61 -19.35
CA ILE A 142 -8.15 2.50 -19.42
C ILE A 142 -8.68 3.13 -20.72
N LYS A 143 -9.82 2.64 -21.18
CA LYS A 143 -10.45 3.13 -22.43
C LYS A 143 -11.49 4.23 -22.18
N GLN A 144 -11.96 4.34 -20.95
CA GLN A 144 -12.93 5.35 -20.53
C GLN A 144 -12.80 5.57 -19.01
N ILE A 145 -13.14 6.76 -18.56
CA ILE A 145 -13.20 7.09 -17.14
C ILE A 145 -14.42 6.39 -16.53
N PRO A 146 -14.22 5.59 -15.44
CA PRO A 146 -15.33 4.95 -14.73
C PRO A 146 -16.16 5.99 -13.94
N ASP A 147 -17.29 5.57 -13.38
CA ASP A 147 -18.01 6.38 -12.40
C ASP A 147 -17.18 6.50 -11.11
N LEU A 148 -16.48 7.62 -10.98
CA LEU A 148 -15.57 7.88 -9.85
C LEU A 148 -16.31 7.96 -8.51
N LYS A 149 -17.61 8.29 -8.50
CA LYS A 149 -18.41 8.34 -7.27
C LYS A 149 -18.74 6.94 -6.74
N ALA A 150 -18.78 5.95 -7.62
CA ALA A 150 -19.05 4.58 -7.26
C ALA A 150 -17.81 3.78 -6.80
N LEU A 151 -16.62 4.38 -6.83
CA LEU A 151 -15.36 3.69 -6.48
C LEU A 151 -15.19 3.46 -4.97
N ALA A 152 -15.84 4.23 -4.12
CA ALA A 152 -15.67 4.14 -2.68
C ALA A 152 -17.01 4.08 -1.95
N ASP A 153 -17.12 3.16 -1.00
CA ASP A 153 -18.21 3.11 -0.03
C ASP A 153 -17.67 3.47 1.36
N THR A 154 -17.97 4.69 1.80
CA THR A 154 -17.48 5.24 3.08
C THR A 154 -18.31 4.84 4.29
N SER A 155 -19.40 4.06 4.10
CA SER A 155 -20.27 3.63 5.20
C SER A 155 -19.56 2.71 6.22
N PHE A 156 -18.47 2.06 5.80
CA PHE A 156 -17.71 1.13 6.63
C PHE A 156 -16.60 1.78 7.48
N ILE A 157 -16.31 3.05 7.27
CA ILE A 157 -15.25 3.80 7.99
C ILE A 157 -15.79 4.85 8.97
N GLN A 158 -17.09 4.89 9.15
CA GLN A 158 -17.76 5.80 10.08
C GLN A 158 -17.66 5.31 11.54
#